data_0e6031a1785bcf8af03141fb13dfa406
#
_entry.id   0e6031a1785bcf8af03141fb13dfa406
#
_cell.length_a   1.000
_cell.length_b   1.000
_cell.length_c   1.000
_cell.angle_alpha   90.00
_cell.angle_beta   90.00
_cell.angle_gamma   90.00
#
_symmetry.space_group_name_H-M   'P 1'
#
loop_
_entity.id
_entity.type
_entity.pdbx_description
1 polymer ?
#
loop_
_entity_poly.entity_id
_entity_poly.type
_entity_poly.pdbx_seq_one_letter_code
_entity_poly.pdbx_strand_id
1 'polypeptide(L)'
;MDRTLSLEFARVVEAAALRSGRLLGRGQKDAADGLAVDAMRQAFDSVRISGTVVIGEGEIDEAPMLYIGEHVGAGGPEVDIAVDPIEGTNLIAKGQNGAIAVMAIAEKGGLLHAPDMYMEKLCVGPRGAGAIDITKSLTENIKNVAAKMERNVDEITLVMLDRERHQGLMKEAREVGARIMLISDGDVNPAMECCIEGSGVHMVVGTGGAPEGILAAAALKCVGGDMQARLKPETEEEIRRCHEMGIADVNQVLTLNDLVRTDDVIFAATAITRGNLLNPIQYFPGGARTHTIVMRSKTGTVRFLDTVHMDHKLKTLKAK
;
A
#
# COMPACT_ATOMS: atom_id res chain seq x y z
N MET A 1 -12.60 -13.14 8.95
CA MET A 1 -13.05 -13.07 7.52
C MET A 1 -13.02 -14.46 6.85
N ASP A 2 -13.88 -14.71 5.83
CA ASP A 2 -13.89 -15.96 5.06
C ASP A 2 -12.57 -16.17 4.30
N ARG A 3 -12.18 -17.46 4.07
CA ARG A 3 -10.94 -17.80 3.36
C ARG A 3 -10.99 -17.48 1.87
N THR A 4 -12.17 -17.49 1.27
CA THR A 4 -12.39 -17.23 -0.17
C THR A 4 -12.16 -15.76 -0.52
N LEU A 5 -12.33 -14.84 0.43
CA LEU A 5 -12.16 -13.39 0.22
C LEU A 5 -10.77 -13.02 -0.30
N SER A 6 -9.72 -13.78 0.02
CA SER A 6 -8.37 -13.51 -0.51
C SER A 6 -8.31 -13.51 -2.04
N LEU A 7 -9.04 -14.40 -2.72
CA LEU A 7 -9.10 -14.43 -4.18
C LEU A 7 -10.05 -13.36 -4.74
N GLU A 8 -11.15 -13.06 -4.03
CA GLU A 8 -12.05 -11.97 -4.44
C GLU A 8 -11.31 -10.62 -4.43
N PHE A 9 -10.47 -10.37 -3.42
CA PHE A 9 -9.69 -9.14 -3.34
C PHE A 9 -8.56 -9.08 -4.39
N ALA A 10 -7.95 -10.22 -4.75
CA ALA A 10 -7.06 -10.27 -5.89
C ALA A 10 -7.75 -9.78 -7.16
N ARG A 11 -8.99 -10.24 -7.43
CA ARG A 11 -9.78 -9.83 -8.60
C ARG A 11 -10.08 -8.33 -8.62
N VAL A 12 -10.29 -7.71 -7.46
CA VAL A 12 -10.55 -6.26 -7.35
C VAL A 12 -9.34 -5.45 -7.78
N VAL A 13 -8.14 -5.76 -7.24
CA VAL A 13 -6.91 -5.05 -7.64
C VAL A 13 -6.47 -5.39 -9.08
N GLU A 14 -6.71 -6.62 -9.55
CA GLU A 14 -6.48 -6.99 -10.96
C GLU A 14 -7.36 -6.18 -11.92
N ALA A 15 -8.63 -5.93 -11.55
CA ALA A 15 -9.55 -5.14 -12.38
C ALA A 15 -9.06 -3.70 -12.55
N ALA A 16 -8.65 -3.04 -11.47
CA ALA A 16 -8.09 -1.69 -11.51
C ALA A 16 -6.82 -1.64 -12.36
N ALA A 17 -5.87 -2.54 -12.09
CA ALA A 17 -4.61 -2.62 -12.81
C ALA A 17 -4.82 -2.81 -14.33
N LEU A 18 -5.72 -3.73 -14.74
CA LEU A 18 -6.01 -4.00 -16.14
C LEU A 18 -6.64 -2.80 -16.88
N ARG A 19 -7.42 -1.98 -16.18
CA ARG A 19 -8.06 -0.82 -16.81
C ARG A 19 -7.11 0.35 -16.93
N SER A 20 -6.41 0.69 -15.85
CA SER A 20 -5.46 1.81 -15.80
C SER A 20 -4.21 1.57 -16.62
N GLY A 21 -3.68 0.34 -16.63
CA GLY A 21 -2.46 -0.01 -17.36
C GLY A 21 -2.54 0.24 -18.87
N ARG A 22 -3.75 0.34 -19.46
CA ARG A 22 -3.92 0.72 -20.86
C ARG A 22 -3.54 2.18 -21.15
N LEU A 23 -3.43 3.02 -20.12
CA LEU A 23 -3.01 4.42 -20.23
C LEU A 23 -1.54 4.65 -19.88
N LEU A 24 -0.77 3.59 -19.69
CA LEU A 24 0.66 3.67 -19.40
C LEU A 24 1.42 4.53 -20.41
N GLY A 25 2.17 5.53 -19.92
CA GLY A 25 2.98 6.44 -20.74
C GLY A 25 2.20 7.44 -21.58
N ARG A 26 0.90 7.62 -21.33
CA ARG A 26 0.07 8.55 -22.12
C ARG A 26 -0.09 9.94 -21.52
N GLY A 27 0.47 10.20 -20.33
CA GLY A 27 0.35 11.48 -19.64
C GLY A 27 -1.06 11.80 -19.14
N GLN A 28 -1.98 10.81 -19.13
CA GLN A 28 -3.40 10.97 -18.79
C GLN A 28 -3.64 10.49 -17.35
N LYS A 29 -3.13 11.23 -16.38
CA LYS A 29 -3.19 10.88 -14.96
C LYS A 29 -4.63 10.65 -14.49
N ASP A 30 -5.47 11.68 -14.56
CA ASP A 30 -6.85 11.65 -14.03
C ASP A 30 -7.73 10.59 -14.74
N ALA A 31 -7.49 10.39 -16.04
CA ALA A 31 -8.21 9.33 -16.77
C ALA A 31 -7.78 7.93 -16.32
N ALA A 32 -6.52 7.72 -15.95
CA ALA A 32 -6.04 6.44 -15.42
C ALA A 32 -6.67 6.15 -14.06
N ASP A 33 -6.69 7.14 -13.17
CA ASP A 33 -7.32 7.04 -11.85
C ASP A 33 -8.81 6.74 -11.97
N GLY A 34 -9.56 7.50 -12.76
CA GLY A 34 -10.98 7.25 -12.99
C GLY A 34 -11.28 5.84 -13.50
N LEU A 35 -10.48 5.33 -14.45
CA LEU A 35 -10.64 3.95 -14.95
C LEU A 35 -10.34 2.89 -13.90
N ALA A 36 -9.37 3.12 -13.01
CA ALA A 36 -9.04 2.19 -11.94
C ALA A 36 -10.14 2.15 -10.88
N VAL A 37 -10.62 3.33 -10.45
CA VAL A 37 -11.72 3.49 -9.50
C VAL A 37 -12.99 2.79 -9.99
N ASP A 38 -13.41 3.07 -11.22
CA ASP A 38 -14.60 2.45 -11.82
C ASP A 38 -14.49 0.93 -11.87
N ALA A 39 -13.30 0.42 -12.21
CA ALA A 39 -13.08 -1.01 -12.29
C ALA A 39 -13.09 -1.68 -10.90
N MET A 40 -12.49 -1.05 -9.88
CA MET A 40 -12.54 -1.54 -8.51
C MET A 40 -13.98 -1.57 -7.97
N ARG A 41 -14.71 -0.47 -8.15
CA ARG A 41 -16.10 -0.34 -7.70
C ARG A 41 -16.98 -1.43 -8.31
N GLN A 42 -16.89 -1.63 -9.64
CA GLN A 42 -17.62 -2.71 -10.33
C GLN A 42 -17.21 -4.11 -9.86
N ALA A 43 -15.94 -4.32 -9.52
CA ALA A 43 -15.49 -5.62 -9.01
C ALA A 43 -16.03 -5.88 -7.59
N PHE A 44 -16.11 -4.86 -6.75
CA PHE A 44 -16.71 -4.95 -5.41
C PHE A 44 -18.19 -5.36 -5.43
N ASP A 45 -18.97 -4.98 -6.45
CA ASP A 45 -20.40 -5.29 -6.55
C ASP A 45 -20.73 -6.78 -6.41
N SER A 46 -19.77 -7.66 -6.68
CA SER A 46 -19.92 -9.11 -6.57
C SER A 46 -19.32 -9.72 -5.29
N VAL A 47 -18.58 -8.95 -4.52
CA VAL A 47 -17.88 -9.44 -3.30
C VAL A 47 -18.83 -9.46 -2.11
N ARG A 48 -18.96 -10.60 -1.44
CA ARG A 48 -19.85 -10.76 -0.27
C ARG A 48 -19.27 -10.15 1.00
N ILE A 49 -19.27 -8.83 1.06
CA ILE A 49 -18.90 -8.00 2.21
C ILE A 49 -19.86 -6.81 2.33
N SER A 50 -19.94 -6.23 3.52
CA SER A 50 -20.45 -4.88 3.77
C SER A 50 -19.24 -4.01 4.10
N GLY A 51 -18.54 -3.55 3.07
CA GLY A 51 -17.29 -2.81 3.18
C GLY A 51 -17.53 -1.33 3.38
N THR A 52 -16.74 -0.70 4.26
CA THR A 52 -16.64 0.76 4.36
C THR A 52 -15.21 1.16 4.01
N VAL A 53 -15.06 2.06 3.05
CA VAL A 53 -13.75 2.64 2.72
C VAL A 53 -13.36 3.58 3.86
N VAL A 54 -12.29 3.24 4.58
CA VAL A 54 -11.77 4.04 5.70
C VAL A 54 -10.49 4.77 5.34
N ILE A 55 -9.80 4.31 4.30
CA ILE A 55 -8.69 4.94 3.62
C ILE A 55 -8.94 4.84 2.12
N GLY A 56 -8.97 5.96 1.44
CA GLY A 56 -9.25 6.05 0.00
C GLY A 56 -8.73 7.36 -0.57
N GLU A 57 -9.05 7.63 -1.81
CA GLU A 57 -8.71 8.88 -2.49
C GLU A 57 -9.89 9.86 -2.44
N GLY A 58 -9.64 11.09 -1.95
CA GLY A 58 -10.60 12.19 -1.96
C GLY A 58 -11.71 12.11 -0.91
N GLU A 59 -12.56 13.11 -0.94
CA GLU A 59 -13.71 13.29 -0.06
C GLU A 59 -15.03 13.12 -0.81
N ILE A 60 -16.17 13.09 -0.06
CA ILE A 60 -17.52 12.76 -0.55
C ILE A 60 -17.93 13.56 -1.81
N ASP A 61 -17.45 14.78 -1.99
CA ASP A 61 -17.85 15.68 -3.08
C ASP A 61 -16.88 15.69 -4.28
N GLU A 62 -15.81 14.88 -4.25
CA GLU A 62 -14.75 14.84 -5.28
C GLU A 62 -14.85 13.60 -6.20
N ALA A 63 -16.05 13.15 -6.52
CA ALA A 63 -16.23 11.99 -7.42
C ALA A 63 -15.53 12.17 -8.79
N PRO A 64 -14.91 11.09 -9.36
CA PRO A 64 -15.24 9.66 -9.20
C PRO A 64 -14.17 8.87 -8.44
N MET A 65 -14.02 9.02 -7.13
CA MET A 65 -13.03 8.35 -6.30
C MET A 65 -13.70 7.35 -5.35
N LEU A 66 -12.95 6.33 -4.86
CA LEU A 66 -13.34 5.50 -3.72
C LEU A 66 -13.07 6.33 -2.45
N TYR A 67 -14.04 7.17 -2.07
CA TYR A 67 -13.89 8.16 -1.01
C TYR A 67 -14.09 7.57 0.39
N ILE A 68 -13.52 8.23 1.39
CA ILE A 68 -13.66 7.83 2.80
C ILE A 68 -15.14 7.87 3.20
N GLY A 69 -15.65 6.74 3.71
CA GLY A 69 -17.06 6.53 4.06
C GLY A 69 -17.89 5.86 2.98
N GLU A 70 -17.38 5.66 1.77
CA GLU A 70 -18.09 4.93 0.71
C GLU A 70 -18.36 3.48 1.13
N HIS A 71 -19.58 3.00 0.85
CA HIS A 71 -19.97 1.62 1.09
C HIS A 71 -19.89 0.80 -0.19
N VAL A 72 -19.22 -0.35 -0.12
CA VAL A 72 -19.03 -1.26 -1.26
C VAL A 72 -19.30 -2.71 -0.87
N GLY A 73 -19.57 -3.54 -1.87
CA GLY A 73 -19.83 -4.98 -1.70
C GLY A 73 -21.30 -5.36 -1.82
N ALA A 74 -21.56 -6.66 -1.90
CA ALA A 74 -22.87 -7.26 -2.12
C ALA A 74 -23.62 -7.64 -0.82
N GLY A 75 -23.20 -7.08 0.32
CA GLY A 75 -23.66 -7.47 1.65
C GLY A 75 -22.92 -8.68 2.22
N GLY A 76 -22.82 -8.74 3.54
CA GLY A 76 -22.07 -9.77 4.26
C GLY A 76 -21.40 -9.22 5.53
N PRO A 77 -20.26 -9.80 5.94
CA PRO A 77 -19.52 -9.30 7.10
C PRO A 77 -19.11 -7.84 6.92
N GLU A 78 -19.21 -7.04 8.00
CA GLU A 78 -18.73 -5.66 8.01
C GLU A 78 -17.20 -5.65 8.04
N VAL A 79 -16.61 -4.85 7.15
CA VAL A 79 -15.15 -4.74 7.02
C VAL A 79 -14.73 -3.28 6.75
N ASP A 80 -13.54 -2.94 7.23
CA ASP A 80 -12.83 -1.72 6.84
C ASP A 80 -12.01 -2.00 5.58
N ILE A 81 -11.97 -1.03 4.67
CA ILE A 81 -11.22 -1.09 3.43
C ILE A 81 -10.28 0.10 3.35
N ALA A 82 -8.99 -0.17 3.17
CA ALA A 82 -8.01 0.80 2.71
C ALA A 82 -7.69 0.49 1.24
N VAL A 83 -7.74 1.50 0.37
CA VAL A 83 -7.58 1.31 -1.06
C VAL A 83 -6.82 2.45 -1.70
N ASP A 84 -5.93 2.11 -2.62
CA ASP A 84 -5.37 3.02 -3.60
C ASP A 84 -5.45 2.32 -4.98
N PRO A 85 -6.37 2.78 -5.84
CA PRO A 85 -6.56 2.21 -7.17
C PRO A 85 -5.33 2.29 -8.05
N ILE A 86 -4.50 3.35 -7.86
CA ILE A 86 -3.20 3.52 -8.54
C ILE A 86 -2.18 4.16 -7.60
N GLU A 87 -1.57 3.37 -6.76
CA GLU A 87 -0.37 3.79 -6.03
C GLU A 87 0.76 4.09 -7.01
N GLY A 88 1.15 5.37 -7.07
CA GLY A 88 2.10 5.87 -8.05
C GLY A 88 1.50 6.31 -9.39
N THR A 89 0.44 7.12 -9.38
CA THR A 89 -0.24 7.63 -10.58
C THR A 89 0.71 8.39 -11.53
N ASN A 90 1.68 9.14 -10.98
CA ASN A 90 2.71 9.79 -11.80
C ASN A 90 3.59 8.79 -12.56
N LEU A 91 3.83 7.61 -12.01
CA LEU A 91 4.62 6.55 -12.65
C LEU A 91 3.90 6.02 -13.89
N ILE A 92 2.57 5.79 -13.80
CA ILE A 92 1.77 5.39 -14.97
C ILE A 92 1.80 6.47 -16.03
N ALA A 93 1.51 7.71 -15.67
CA ALA A 93 1.47 8.82 -16.64
C ALA A 93 2.79 8.98 -17.41
N LYS A 94 3.93 8.79 -16.72
CA LYS A 94 5.28 8.91 -17.28
C LYS A 94 5.84 7.60 -17.87
N GLY A 95 5.15 6.48 -17.77
CA GLY A 95 5.63 5.17 -18.22
C GLY A 95 6.80 4.64 -17.38
N GLN A 96 6.84 4.97 -16.09
CA GLN A 96 7.88 4.55 -15.14
C GLN A 96 7.49 3.29 -14.38
N ASN A 97 8.48 2.65 -13.75
CA ASN A 97 8.30 1.44 -12.96
C ASN A 97 7.79 1.75 -11.54
N GLY A 98 7.13 0.78 -10.91
CA GLY A 98 6.77 0.81 -9.51
C GLY A 98 5.28 1.04 -9.21
N ALA A 99 4.44 1.33 -10.24
CA ALA A 99 3.01 1.53 -10.02
C ALA A 99 2.27 0.21 -9.78
N ILE A 100 1.39 0.21 -8.78
CA ILE A 100 0.55 -0.92 -8.39
C ILE A 100 -0.90 -0.47 -8.17
N ALA A 101 -1.86 -1.39 -8.29
CA ALA A 101 -3.18 -1.25 -7.71
C ALA A 101 -3.18 -2.00 -6.38
N VAL A 102 -3.63 -1.40 -5.29
CA VAL A 102 -3.44 -1.97 -3.95
C VAL A 102 -4.67 -1.76 -3.05
N MET A 103 -4.89 -2.72 -2.16
CA MET A 103 -5.89 -2.62 -1.12
C MET A 103 -5.54 -3.45 0.12
N ALA A 104 -6.09 -3.05 1.26
CA ALA A 104 -6.09 -3.84 2.48
C ALA A 104 -7.50 -3.89 3.06
N ILE A 105 -7.85 -5.03 3.67
CA ILE A 105 -9.16 -5.24 4.27
C ILE A 105 -8.98 -5.87 5.63
N ALA A 106 -9.70 -5.32 6.60
CA ALA A 106 -9.73 -5.77 7.98
C ALA A 106 -11.18 -5.93 8.46
N GLU A 107 -11.38 -6.61 9.58
CA GLU A 107 -12.66 -6.56 10.27
C GLU A 107 -12.97 -5.11 10.69
N LYS A 108 -14.24 -4.74 10.77
CA LYS A 108 -14.69 -3.37 11.12
C LYS A 108 -13.97 -2.84 12.37
N GLY A 109 -13.42 -1.64 12.27
CA GLY A 109 -12.58 -1.00 13.30
C GLY A 109 -11.14 -1.51 13.34
N GLY A 110 -10.75 -2.36 12.38
CA GLY A 110 -9.45 -3.00 12.30
C GLY A 110 -8.35 -2.13 11.67
N LEU A 111 -8.70 -1.08 10.94
CA LEU A 111 -7.74 -0.14 10.38
C LEU A 111 -7.85 1.22 11.07
N LEU A 112 -6.73 1.91 11.23
CA LEU A 112 -6.74 3.30 11.69
C LEU A 112 -7.40 4.17 10.60
N HIS A 113 -8.38 4.97 11.01
CA HIS A 113 -8.92 6.01 10.15
C HIS A 113 -8.01 7.23 10.26
N ALA A 114 -7.40 7.64 9.17
CA ALA A 114 -6.53 8.81 9.11
C ALA A 114 -6.94 9.70 7.93
N PRO A 115 -6.92 11.03 8.09
CA PRO A 115 -7.16 11.93 6.98
C PRO A 115 -6.02 11.84 5.95
N ASP A 116 -6.27 12.29 4.73
CA ASP A 116 -5.23 12.46 3.73
C ASP A 116 -4.31 13.60 4.16
N MET A 117 -3.14 13.22 4.67
CA MET A 117 -2.11 14.10 5.23
C MET A 117 -0.75 13.40 5.24
N TYR A 118 0.30 14.11 5.57
CA TYR A 118 1.62 13.50 5.70
C TYR A 118 1.77 12.65 6.97
N MET A 119 2.56 11.58 6.83
CA MET A 119 2.96 10.66 7.89
C MET A 119 4.46 10.35 7.75
N GLU A 120 5.22 10.53 8.83
CA GLU A 120 6.56 10.01 8.97
C GLU A 120 6.48 8.50 9.22
N LYS A 121 7.28 7.72 8.49
CA LYS A 121 7.21 6.25 8.46
C LYS A 121 8.60 5.64 8.65
N LEU A 122 8.66 4.59 9.46
CA LEU A 122 9.83 3.73 9.62
C LEU A 122 9.35 2.28 9.61
N CYS A 123 9.67 1.54 8.54
CA CYS A 123 9.16 0.20 8.27
C CYS A 123 10.32 -0.79 8.13
N VAL A 124 10.11 -2.01 8.63
CA VAL A 124 11.02 -3.16 8.46
C VAL A 124 10.22 -4.45 8.28
N GLY A 125 10.77 -5.37 7.52
CA GLY A 125 10.21 -6.72 7.39
C GLY A 125 10.38 -7.57 8.67
N PRO A 126 9.93 -8.84 8.64
CA PRO A 126 9.91 -9.72 9.82
C PRO A 126 11.29 -9.89 10.50
N ARG A 127 12.37 -9.93 9.73
CA ARG A 127 13.72 -10.09 10.28
C ARG A 127 14.22 -8.88 11.06
N GLY A 128 13.70 -7.69 10.77
CA GLY A 128 14.02 -6.46 11.48
C GLY A 128 13.04 -6.10 12.59
N ALA A 129 11.95 -6.86 12.77
CA ALA A 129 10.90 -6.55 13.71
C ALA A 129 11.42 -6.41 15.16
N GLY A 130 10.97 -5.33 15.84
CA GLY A 130 11.40 -4.98 17.20
C GLY A 130 12.76 -4.29 17.28
N ALA A 131 13.41 -3.96 16.16
CA ALA A 131 14.71 -3.28 16.14
C ALA A 131 14.59 -1.77 15.86
N ILE A 132 13.42 -1.27 15.55
CA ILE A 132 13.18 0.12 15.17
C ILE A 132 12.62 0.95 16.33
N ASP A 133 12.99 2.22 16.35
CA ASP A 133 12.47 3.23 17.26
C ASP A 133 12.50 4.61 16.55
N ILE A 134 11.34 5.10 16.12
CA ILE A 134 11.20 6.36 15.38
C ILE A 134 11.62 7.58 16.20
N THR A 135 11.81 7.44 17.51
CA THR A 135 12.30 8.52 18.38
C THR A 135 13.80 8.68 18.35
N LYS A 136 14.52 7.70 17.78
CA LYS A 136 15.98 7.68 17.67
C LYS A 136 16.44 8.17 16.30
N SER A 137 17.75 8.43 16.18
CA SER A 137 18.36 8.77 14.91
C SER A 137 18.23 7.63 13.87
N LEU A 138 18.25 7.98 12.60
CA LEU A 138 18.27 6.99 11.53
C LEU A 138 19.51 6.09 11.62
N THR A 139 20.66 6.65 11.99
CA THR A 139 21.90 5.91 12.23
C THR A 139 21.74 4.80 13.28
N GLU A 140 21.06 5.10 14.41
CA GLU A 140 20.80 4.10 15.43
C GLU A 140 19.87 3.00 14.93
N ASN A 141 18.79 3.40 14.24
CA ASN A 141 17.85 2.45 13.64
C ASN A 141 18.53 1.53 12.62
N ILE A 142 19.35 2.06 11.72
CA ILE A 142 20.11 1.26 10.75
C ILE A 142 21.01 0.25 11.45
N LYS A 143 21.76 0.67 12.48
CA LYS A 143 22.66 -0.22 13.24
C LYS A 143 21.87 -1.30 13.97
N ASN A 144 20.75 -0.96 14.60
CA ASN A 144 19.89 -1.91 15.30
C ASN A 144 19.30 -2.95 14.35
N VAL A 145 18.81 -2.50 13.18
CA VAL A 145 18.26 -3.39 12.15
C VAL A 145 19.36 -4.30 11.58
N ALA A 146 20.55 -3.75 11.28
CA ALA A 146 21.69 -4.54 10.80
C ALA A 146 22.06 -5.63 11.82
N ALA A 147 22.22 -5.28 13.10
CA ALA A 147 22.50 -6.23 14.18
C ALA A 147 21.41 -7.29 14.32
N LYS A 148 20.12 -6.88 14.28
CA LYS A 148 18.95 -7.78 14.38
C LYS A 148 18.89 -8.78 13.23
N MET A 149 19.27 -8.33 12.01
CA MET A 149 19.29 -9.16 10.80
C MET A 149 20.59 -9.95 10.62
N GLU A 150 21.55 -9.83 11.54
CA GLU A 150 22.88 -10.44 11.45
C GLU A 150 23.62 -10.04 10.16
N ARG A 151 23.57 -8.75 9.81
CA ARG A 151 24.18 -8.14 8.63
C ARG A 151 25.15 -7.02 8.99
N ASN A 152 26.05 -6.69 8.09
CA ASN A 152 26.82 -5.46 8.18
C ASN A 152 25.94 -4.27 7.75
N VAL A 153 26.26 -3.08 8.21
CA VAL A 153 25.51 -1.86 7.86
C VAL A 153 25.53 -1.60 6.36
N ASP A 154 26.63 -1.85 5.66
CA ASP A 154 26.79 -1.69 4.22
C ASP A 154 25.99 -2.71 3.37
N GLU A 155 25.39 -3.69 4.02
CA GLU A 155 24.45 -4.65 3.42
C GLU A 155 22.99 -4.21 3.59
N ILE A 156 22.70 -3.22 4.44
CA ILE A 156 21.34 -2.69 4.65
C ILE A 156 20.98 -1.72 3.53
N THR A 157 19.85 -1.97 2.91
CA THR A 157 19.28 -1.11 1.87
C THR A 157 18.01 -0.46 2.39
N LEU A 158 18.01 0.89 2.37
CA LEU A 158 16.83 1.70 2.67
C LEU A 158 16.19 2.17 1.38
N VAL A 159 14.87 2.23 1.36
CA VAL A 159 14.11 2.91 0.31
C VAL A 159 13.49 4.17 0.89
N MET A 160 13.53 5.27 0.16
CA MET A 160 12.87 6.52 0.50
C MET A 160 12.48 7.31 -0.74
N LEU A 161 11.47 8.15 -0.60
CA LEU A 161 11.07 9.09 -1.65
C LEU A 161 12.17 10.12 -1.91
N ASP A 162 12.50 10.34 -3.19
CA ASP A 162 13.44 11.40 -3.60
C ASP A 162 12.74 12.76 -3.48
N ARG A 163 12.83 13.35 -2.29
CA ARG A 163 12.23 14.63 -1.93
C ARG A 163 13.23 15.47 -1.14
N GLU A 164 13.16 16.79 -1.30
CA GLU A 164 14.00 17.76 -0.60
C GLU A 164 13.94 17.55 0.92
N ARG A 165 12.76 17.28 1.47
CA ARG A 165 12.56 17.01 2.91
C ARG A 165 13.34 15.81 3.44
N HIS A 166 13.83 14.94 2.59
CA HIS A 166 14.59 13.74 3.00
C HIS A 166 16.12 13.89 2.87
N GLN A 167 16.63 15.04 2.42
CA GLN A 167 18.07 15.22 2.24
C GLN A 167 18.90 14.97 3.51
N GLY A 168 18.36 15.34 4.68
CA GLY A 168 18.98 15.04 5.98
C GLY A 168 19.11 13.53 6.23
N LEU A 169 18.01 12.77 6.00
CA LEU A 169 17.98 11.31 6.14
C LEU A 169 18.92 10.62 5.13
N MET A 170 18.95 11.09 3.89
CA MET A 170 19.84 10.58 2.85
C MET A 170 21.32 10.76 3.23
N LYS A 171 21.66 11.94 3.77
CA LYS A 171 23.01 12.24 4.24
C LYS A 171 23.38 11.29 5.39
N GLU A 172 22.54 11.19 6.40
CA GLU A 172 22.76 10.34 7.58
C GLU A 172 22.95 8.85 7.19
N ALA A 173 22.09 8.32 6.32
CA ALA A 173 22.18 6.94 5.85
C ALA A 173 23.49 6.66 5.07
N ARG A 174 23.96 7.62 4.25
CA ARG A 174 25.23 7.50 3.52
C ARG A 174 26.42 7.58 4.47
N GLU A 175 26.38 8.47 5.45
CA GLU A 175 27.48 8.63 6.44
C GLU A 175 27.67 7.40 7.30
N VAL A 176 26.60 6.68 7.64
CA VAL A 176 26.70 5.40 8.38
C VAL A 176 27.12 4.24 7.50
N GLY A 177 27.10 4.40 6.16
CA GLY A 177 27.53 3.41 5.17
C GLY A 177 26.42 2.51 4.62
N ALA A 178 25.15 2.81 4.89
CA ALA A 178 24.03 2.04 4.34
C ALA A 178 23.74 2.40 2.86
N ARG A 179 23.06 1.49 2.15
CA ARG A 179 22.63 1.69 0.77
C ARG A 179 21.26 2.38 0.73
N ILE A 180 21.09 3.27 -0.23
CA ILE A 180 19.80 3.96 -0.45
C ILE A 180 19.31 3.66 -1.85
N MET A 181 18.03 3.31 -1.96
CA MET A 181 17.27 3.30 -3.21
C MET A 181 16.27 4.45 -3.16
N LEU A 182 16.42 5.41 -4.07
CA LEU A 182 15.51 6.54 -4.19
C LEU A 182 14.41 6.23 -5.19
N ILE A 183 13.17 6.50 -4.78
CA ILE A 183 11.97 6.35 -5.62
C ILE A 183 11.31 7.70 -5.83
N SER A 184 10.73 7.91 -6.99
CA SER A 184 10.06 9.18 -7.30
C SER A 184 8.62 9.24 -6.81
N ASP A 185 7.99 8.10 -6.58
CA ASP A 185 6.58 7.97 -6.16
C ASP A 185 6.32 6.55 -5.65
N GLY A 186 5.24 6.34 -4.86
CA GLY A 186 4.77 5.03 -4.46
C GLY A 186 5.57 4.36 -3.34
N ASP A 187 5.27 4.66 -2.05
CA ASP A 187 6.02 4.09 -0.92
C ASP A 187 5.39 2.82 -0.30
N VAL A 188 4.22 2.39 -0.77
CA VAL A 188 3.62 1.09 -0.39
C VAL A 188 4.39 -0.08 -1.01
N ASN A 189 4.80 0.06 -2.29
CA ASN A 189 5.52 -1.00 -2.98
C ASN A 189 6.82 -1.42 -2.25
N PRO A 190 7.73 -0.51 -1.85
CA PRO A 190 8.91 -0.89 -1.07
C PRO A 190 8.59 -1.43 0.34
N ALA A 191 7.50 -1.01 0.97
CA ALA A 191 7.06 -1.61 2.24
C ALA A 191 6.64 -3.07 2.05
N MET A 192 5.93 -3.37 0.95
CA MET A 192 5.62 -4.73 0.54
C MET A 192 6.91 -5.54 0.23
N GLU A 193 7.90 -4.92 -0.39
CA GLU A 193 9.22 -5.54 -0.68
C GLU A 193 9.96 -5.90 0.61
N CYS A 194 9.89 -5.09 1.67
CA CYS A 194 10.44 -5.43 3.00
C CYS A 194 9.83 -6.73 3.58
N CYS A 195 8.60 -7.07 3.20
CA CYS A 195 7.91 -8.27 3.66
C CYS A 195 8.52 -9.57 3.11
N ILE A 196 9.26 -9.49 2.01
CA ILE A 196 9.69 -10.66 1.23
C ILE A 196 11.21 -10.81 1.31
N GLU A 197 11.65 -11.93 1.86
CA GLU A 197 13.08 -12.23 1.95
C GLU A 197 13.69 -12.34 0.54
N GLY A 198 14.90 -11.77 0.37
CA GLY A 198 15.58 -11.76 -0.92
C GLY A 198 15.16 -10.63 -1.87
N SER A 199 14.21 -9.77 -1.50
CA SER A 199 13.84 -8.58 -2.27
C SER A 199 14.98 -7.56 -2.40
N GLY A 200 15.94 -7.58 -1.48
CA GLY A 200 17.02 -6.61 -1.39
C GLY A 200 16.63 -5.31 -0.67
N VAL A 201 15.38 -5.16 -0.22
CA VAL A 201 14.89 -4.02 0.57
C VAL A 201 14.78 -4.42 2.03
N HIS A 202 15.36 -3.63 2.93
CA HIS A 202 15.42 -3.94 4.36
C HIS A 202 14.63 -2.95 5.22
N MET A 203 14.58 -1.69 4.80
CA MET A 203 13.87 -0.61 5.51
C MET A 203 13.16 0.31 4.51
N VAL A 204 12.03 0.88 4.91
CA VAL A 204 11.42 2.05 4.25
C VAL A 204 11.39 3.19 5.25
N VAL A 205 11.89 4.34 4.87
CA VAL A 205 12.07 5.49 5.76
C VAL A 205 11.67 6.78 5.07
N GLY A 206 10.97 7.63 5.77
CA GLY A 206 10.68 8.98 5.31
C GLY A 206 9.26 9.43 5.58
N THR A 207 8.88 10.53 4.97
CA THR A 207 7.56 11.15 5.08
C THR A 207 6.83 11.05 3.75
N GLY A 208 5.67 10.42 3.75
CA GLY A 208 4.73 10.27 2.62
C GLY A 208 3.31 10.39 3.11
N GLY A 209 2.31 9.98 2.34
CA GLY A 209 0.91 10.03 2.75
C GLY A 209 0.57 9.06 3.88
N ALA A 210 -0.36 9.45 4.74
CA ALA A 210 -0.89 8.60 5.79
C ALA A 210 -1.74 7.44 5.21
N PRO A 211 -2.53 7.63 4.14
CA PRO A 211 -3.22 6.55 3.46
C PRO A 211 -2.29 5.40 3.06
N GLU A 212 -1.19 5.70 2.39
CA GLU A 212 -0.17 4.72 2.00
C GLU A 212 0.50 4.09 3.23
N GLY A 213 0.63 4.84 4.33
CA GLY A 213 1.13 4.32 5.60
C GLY A 213 0.27 3.20 6.18
N ILE A 214 -1.07 3.30 6.08
CA ILE A 214 -1.99 2.26 6.54
C ILE A 214 -1.91 1.02 5.63
N LEU A 215 -1.80 1.22 4.32
CA LEU A 215 -1.60 0.11 3.37
C LEU A 215 -0.28 -0.61 3.61
N ALA A 216 0.81 0.14 3.84
CA ALA A 216 2.12 -0.42 4.19
C ALA A 216 2.06 -1.22 5.51
N ALA A 217 1.40 -0.66 6.54
CA ALA A 217 1.20 -1.34 7.82
C ALA A 217 0.42 -2.65 7.67
N ALA A 218 -0.61 -2.68 6.81
CA ALA A 218 -1.37 -3.89 6.54
C ALA A 218 -0.51 -4.99 5.89
N ALA A 219 0.35 -4.63 4.93
CA ALA A 219 1.30 -5.57 4.34
C ALA A 219 2.27 -6.14 5.38
N LEU A 220 2.88 -5.29 6.18
CA LEU A 220 3.82 -5.67 7.25
C LEU A 220 3.14 -6.54 8.31
N LYS A 221 1.91 -6.20 8.72
CA LYS A 221 1.12 -7.00 9.67
C LYS A 221 0.89 -8.43 9.18
N CYS A 222 0.69 -8.62 7.87
CA CYS A 222 0.44 -9.94 7.27
C CYS A 222 1.60 -10.92 7.48
N VAL A 223 2.83 -10.45 7.63
CA VAL A 223 4.04 -11.29 7.68
C VAL A 223 4.82 -11.15 8.99
N GLY A 224 4.32 -10.35 9.94
CA GLY A 224 5.01 -10.12 11.22
C GLY A 224 6.19 -9.16 11.10
N GLY A 225 6.12 -8.21 10.17
CA GLY A 225 7.02 -7.05 10.12
C GLY A 225 6.74 -6.06 11.23
N ASP A 226 7.40 -4.91 11.19
CA ASP A 226 7.23 -3.85 12.18
C ASP A 226 7.19 -2.47 11.52
N MET A 227 6.43 -1.57 12.11
CA MET A 227 6.29 -0.19 11.66
C MET A 227 6.04 0.73 12.83
N GLN A 228 6.71 1.86 12.81
CA GLN A 228 6.39 3.00 13.64
C GLN A 228 6.14 4.23 12.76
N ALA A 229 5.18 5.04 13.13
CA ALA A 229 4.78 6.21 12.38
C ALA A 229 4.44 7.40 13.29
N ARG A 230 4.43 8.60 12.69
CA ARG A 230 3.90 9.82 13.30
C ARG A 230 3.15 10.60 12.26
N LEU A 231 1.96 11.08 12.60
CA LEU A 231 1.25 12.05 11.77
C LEU A 231 2.02 13.37 11.73
N LYS A 232 1.94 14.07 10.62
CA LYS A 232 2.60 15.34 10.36
C LYS A 232 1.58 16.37 9.89
N PRO A 233 0.65 16.80 10.77
CA PRO A 233 -0.31 17.83 10.40
C PRO A 233 0.42 19.14 10.09
N GLU A 234 0.08 19.75 8.95
CA GLU A 234 0.61 21.03 8.51
C GLU A 234 -0.39 22.18 8.80
N THR A 235 -1.66 21.84 9.05
CA THR A 235 -2.74 22.78 9.26
C THR A 235 -3.60 22.43 10.49
N GLU A 236 -4.24 23.43 11.09
CA GLU A 236 -5.23 23.24 12.16
C GLU A 236 -6.44 22.40 11.70
N GLU A 237 -6.77 22.47 10.42
CA GLU A 237 -7.83 21.66 9.81
C GLU A 237 -7.49 20.19 9.82
N GLU A 238 -6.26 19.80 9.48
CA GLU A 238 -5.80 18.41 9.56
C GLU A 238 -5.82 17.89 11.00
N ILE A 239 -5.43 18.73 11.98
CA ILE A 239 -5.52 18.39 13.41
C ILE A 239 -6.98 18.13 13.80
N ARG A 240 -7.90 19.01 13.42
CA ARG A 240 -9.33 18.85 13.68
C ARG A 240 -9.87 17.54 13.09
N ARG A 241 -9.54 17.24 11.84
CA ARG A 241 -9.94 16.00 11.16
C ARG A 241 -9.38 14.76 11.85
N CYS A 242 -8.13 14.79 12.31
CA CYS A 242 -7.57 13.70 13.14
C CYS A 242 -8.43 13.43 14.36
N HIS A 243 -8.83 14.49 15.11
CA HIS A 243 -9.68 14.35 16.29
C HIS A 243 -11.06 13.79 15.94
N GLU A 244 -11.69 14.25 14.86
CA GLU A 244 -12.98 13.73 14.36
C GLU A 244 -12.92 12.25 13.97
N MET A 245 -11.77 11.78 13.48
CA MET A 245 -11.49 10.37 13.18
C MET A 245 -11.05 9.56 14.41
N GLY A 246 -11.04 10.16 15.60
CA GLY A 246 -10.77 9.48 16.87
C GLY A 246 -9.29 9.39 17.26
N ILE A 247 -8.41 10.15 16.63
CA ILE A 247 -6.98 10.27 17.00
C ILE A 247 -6.85 11.35 18.06
N ALA A 248 -6.69 10.95 19.33
CA ALA A 248 -6.70 11.87 20.47
C ALA A 248 -5.41 12.73 20.55
N ASP A 249 -4.26 12.15 20.26
CA ASP A 249 -2.96 12.82 20.24
C ASP A 249 -2.30 12.65 18.86
N VAL A 250 -2.26 13.72 18.09
CA VAL A 250 -1.66 13.75 16.74
C VAL A 250 -0.13 13.60 16.76
N ASN A 251 0.51 13.84 17.92
CA ASN A 251 1.96 13.75 18.08
C ASN A 251 2.43 12.38 18.59
N GLN A 252 1.51 11.48 18.93
CA GLN A 252 1.87 10.16 19.42
C GLN A 252 2.66 9.34 18.38
N VAL A 253 3.53 8.47 18.87
CA VAL A 253 4.10 7.40 18.03
C VAL A 253 3.04 6.34 17.84
N LEU A 254 2.68 6.10 16.59
CA LEU A 254 1.79 5.03 16.19
C LEU A 254 2.61 3.77 15.91
N THR A 255 2.28 2.69 16.57
CA THR A 255 2.88 1.37 16.32
C THR A 255 2.10 0.63 15.22
N LEU A 256 2.65 -0.47 14.72
CA LEU A 256 1.96 -1.34 13.76
C LEU A 256 0.57 -1.77 14.28
N ASN A 257 0.42 -1.99 15.59
CA ASN A 257 -0.85 -2.38 16.20
C ASN A 257 -1.84 -1.21 16.36
N ASP A 258 -1.37 0.03 16.38
CA ASP A 258 -2.24 1.21 16.36
C ASP A 258 -2.77 1.46 14.94
N LEU A 259 -1.96 1.19 13.92
CA LEU A 259 -2.30 1.34 12.50
C LEU A 259 -3.23 0.20 12.02
N VAL A 260 -2.96 -1.04 12.46
CA VAL A 260 -3.74 -2.24 12.12
C VAL A 260 -4.08 -2.99 13.41
N ARG A 261 -5.30 -2.79 13.91
CA ARG A 261 -5.77 -3.18 15.25
C ARG A 261 -6.31 -4.60 15.34
N THR A 262 -6.39 -5.30 14.22
CA THR A 262 -6.90 -6.68 14.13
C THR A 262 -5.81 -7.67 13.77
N ASP A 263 -6.01 -8.95 14.15
CA ASP A 263 -5.15 -10.05 13.74
C ASP A 263 -5.58 -10.72 12.42
N ASP A 264 -6.69 -10.29 11.81
CA ASP A 264 -7.16 -10.80 10.53
C ASP A 264 -7.26 -9.68 9.49
N VAL A 265 -6.15 -9.37 8.86
CA VAL A 265 -6.06 -8.44 7.73
C VAL A 265 -5.65 -9.19 6.46
N ILE A 266 -6.20 -8.79 5.33
CA ILE A 266 -5.81 -9.26 3.99
C ILE A 266 -5.28 -8.05 3.24
N PHE A 267 -4.09 -8.20 2.66
CA PHE A 267 -3.48 -7.23 1.75
C PHE A 267 -3.42 -7.84 0.35
N ALA A 268 -3.75 -7.07 -0.67
CA ALA A 268 -3.64 -7.49 -2.06
C ALA A 268 -3.07 -6.35 -2.91
N ALA A 269 -2.13 -6.67 -3.80
CA ALA A 269 -1.58 -5.72 -4.76
C ALA A 269 -1.29 -6.38 -6.11
N THR A 270 -1.62 -5.69 -7.21
CA THR A 270 -1.32 -6.10 -8.58
C THR A 270 -0.40 -5.09 -9.24
N ALA A 271 0.71 -5.54 -9.82
CA ALA A 271 1.59 -4.65 -10.56
C ALA A 271 0.91 -4.12 -11.82
N ILE A 272 0.93 -2.80 -12.00
CA ILE A 272 0.58 -2.16 -13.27
C ILE A 272 1.85 -2.04 -14.12
N THR A 273 2.92 -1.55 -13.52
CA THR A 273 4.25 -1.48 -14.13
C THR A 273 5.22 -2.42 -13.42
N ARG A 274 6.44 -2.57 -13.90
CA ARG A 274 7.42 -3.47 -13.31
C ARG A 274 7.79 -3.04 -11.87
N GLY A 275 7.71 -3.94 -10.91
CA GLY A 275 8.30 -3.83 -9.58
C GLY A 275 9.49 -4.78 -9.40
N ASN A 276 10.13 -4.78 -8.22
CA ASN A 276 11.16 -5.77 -7.87
C ASN A 276 10.55 -7.15 -7.58
N LEU A 277 9.33 -7.19 -7.04
CA LEU A 277 8.63 -8.45 -6.70
C LEU A 277 7.62 -8.88 -7.76
N LEU A 278 6.94 -7.94 -8.39
CA LEU A 278 5.82 -8.20 -9.28
C LEU A 278 6.16 -7.84 -10.72
N ASN A 279 5.79 -8.73 -11.65
CA ASN A 279 5.91 -8.49 -13.08
C ASN A 279 4.81 -7.54 -13.56
N PRO A 280 5.09 -6.66 -14.56
CA PRO A 280 4.11 -5.74 -15.10
C PRO A 280 3.00 -6.48 -15.85
N ILE A 281 1.88 -5.80 -16.07
CA ILE A 281 0.82 -6.31 -16.93
C ILE A 281 1.38 -6.57 -18.33
N GLN A 282 1.02 -7.72 -18.89
CA GLN A 282 1.36 -8.10 -20.25
C GLN A 282 0.07 -8.23 -21.06
N TYR A 283 -0.16 -7.28 -21.98
CA TYR A 283 -1.27 -7.38 -22.92
C TYR A 283 -0.86 -8.19 -24.15
N PHE A 284 -1.74 -9.06 -24.61
CA PHE A 284 -1.55 -9.87 -25.81
C PHE A 284 -2.87 -9.94 -26.62
N PRO A 285 -2.85 -10.36 -27.87
CA PRO A 285 -4.08 -10.53 -28.66
C PRO A 285 -5.05 -11.50 -27.96
N GLY A 286 -6.22 -10.99 -27.57
CA GLY A 286 -7.27 -11.78 -26.90
C GLY A 286 -7.18 -11.83 -25.38
N GLY A 287 -6.29 -11.06 -24.74
CA GLY A 287 -6.24 -11.02 -23.28
C GLY A 287 -5.11 -10.22 -22.66
N ALA A 288 -4.89 -10.49 -21.38
CA ALA A 288 -3.79 -9.93 -20.60
C ALA A 288 -3.34 -10.91 -19.52
N ARG A 289 -2.14 -10.73 -19.02
CA ARG A 289 -1.60 -11.42 -17.84
C ARG A 289 -1.30 -10.40 -16.75
N THR A 290 -1.70 -10.70 -15.53
CA THR A 290 -1.38 -9.91 -14.31
C THR A 290 -0.54 -10.73 -13.36
N HIS A 291 0.25 -10.05 -12.53
CA HIS A 291 0.97 -10.66 -11.43
C HIS A 291 0.58 -9.94 -10.13
N THR A 292 -0.01 -10.69 -9.21
CA THR A 292 -0.66 -10.20 -8.00
C THR A 292 -0.06 -10.88 -6.78
N ILE A 293 0.17 -10.14 -5.70
CA ILE A 293 0.47 -10.67 -4.38
C ILE A 293 -0.78 -10.57 -3.50
N VAL A 294 -1.05 -11.63 -2.73
CA VAL A 294 -2.08 -11.62 -1.68
C VAL A 294 -1.48 -12.16 -0.40
N MET A 295 -1.58 -11.37 0.65
CA MET A 295 -1.09 -11.72 1.98
C MET A 295 -2.24 -11.75 2.99
N ARG A 296 -2.16 -12.62 4.00
CA ARG A 296 -3.14 -12.67 5.09
C ARG A 296 -2.45 -12.91 6.43
N SER A 297 -2.68 -12.03 7.40
CA SER A 297 -2.06 -12.08 8.73
C SER A 297 -2.48 -13.31 9.52
N LYS A 298 -3.77 -13.63 9.59
CA LYS A 298 -4.31 -14.77 10.35
C LYS A 298 -3.71 -16.12 9.98
N THR A 299 -3.26 -16.28 8.75
CA THR A 299 -2.68 -17.52 8.24
C THR A 299 -1.18 -17.43 8.00
N GLY A 300 -0.58 -16.23 8.11
CA GLY A 300 0.82 -15.98 7.81
C GLY A 300 1.19 -16.38 6.38
N THR A 301 0.25 -16.25 5.43
CA THR A 301 0.45 -16.74 4.06
C THR A 301 0.68 -15.61 3.09
N VAL A 302 1.65 -15.80 2.20
CA VAL A 302 1.91 -14.98 1.04
C VAL A 302 1.67 -15.82 -0.21
N ARG A 303 0.90 -15.30 -1.16
CA ARG A 303 0.60 -15.96 -2.44
C ARG A 303 0.95 -15.02 -3.57
N PHE A 304 1.63 -15.55 -4.57
CA PHE A 304 1.82 -14.89 -5.86
C PHE A 304 0.88 -15.55 -6.87
N LEU A 305 0.07 -14.74 -7.54
CA LEU A 305 -0.89 -15.17 -8.54
C LEU A 305 -0.44 -14.67 -9.92
N ASP A 306 -0.21 -15.58 -10.82
CA ASP A 306 0.02 -15.31 -12.24
C ASP A 306 -1.28 -15.63 -12.97
N THR A 307 -2.06 -14.59 -13.29
CA THR A 307 -3.42 -14.71 -13.79
C THR A 307 -3.52 -14.35 -15.26
N VAL A 308 -4.12 -15.24 -16.07
CA VAL A 308 -4.41 -14.99 -17.49
C VAL A 308 -5.89 -14.61 -17.65
N HIS A 309 -6.12 -13.42 -18.18
CA HIS A 309 -7.45 -12.86 -18.46
C HIS A 309 -7.75 -12.94 -19.95
N MET A 310 -8.85 -13.61 -20.33
CA MET A 310 -9.25 -13.78 -21.73
C MET A 310 -10.36 -12.80 -22.13
N ASP A 311 -10.12 -11.91 -23.08
CA ASP A 311 -11.02 -10.82 -23.50
C ASP A 311 -12.43 -11.26 -23.90
N HIS A 312 -12.58 -12.44 -24.50
CA HIS A 312 -13.87 -12.96 -24.93
C HIS A 312 -14.81 -13.26 -23.75
N LYS A 313 -14.26 -13.53 -22.56
CA LYS A 313 -15.02 -13.70 -21.31
C LYS A 313 -15.34 -12.37 -20.65
N LEU A 314 -14.43 -11.39 -20.72
CA LEU A 314 -14.62 -10.05 -20.15
C LEU A 314 -15.73 -9.26 -20.85
N LYS A 315 -15.95 -9.49 -22.18
CA LYS A 315 -17.06 -8.87 -22.92
C LYS A 315 -18.43 -9.40 -22.52
N THR A 316 -18.51 -10.65 -22.07
CA THR A 316 -19.77 -11.29 -21.65
C THR A 316 -20.25 -10.79 -20.28
N LEU A 317 -19.33 -10.30 -19.43
CA LEU A 317 -19.65 -9.71 -18.13
C LEU A 317 -20.16 -8.27 -18.25
N LYS A 318 -19.96 -7.60 -19.41
CA LYS A 318 -20.49 -6.25 -19.69
C LYS A 318 -21.88 -6.25 -20.30
N ALA A 319 -22.44 -7.40 -20.65
CA ALA A 319 -23.72 -7.54 -21.34
C ALA A 319 -24.86 -8.01 -20.42
N LYS A 320 -24.65 -8.02 -19.14
CA LYS A 320 -25.66 -8.28 -18.11
C LYS A 320 -25.68 -7.14 -17.09
#